data_3e43b8225dda93c15cee7ee8dacfb738
#
_entry.id   3e43b8225dda93c15cee7ee8dacfb738
#
_cell.length_a   1.000
_cell.length_b   1.000
_cell.length_c   1.000
_cell.angle_alpha   90.00
_cell.angle_beta   90.00
_cell.angle_gamma   90.00
#
_symmetry.space_group_name_H-M   'P 1'
#
loop_
_entity.id
_entity.type
_entity.pdbx_description
1 polymer ?
#
loop_
_entity_poly.entity_id
_entity_poly.type
_entity_poly.pdbx_seq_one_letter_code
_entity_poly.pdbx_strand_id
1 'polypeptide(L)'
;AGMLSFCKTPMIYTEHSTQNRRRNNILLRNIDNIIYNKCYKKVVACADKALETFNQVYPSVKHLCAINNGVNTKQYADAEPYKKQQLLGISEDCFVVTMVARFMFMKRQDTIVEAMSKLPDSFHACFVGSEPNDEGLLKVKKKAEELNVKNRIHFLYLRSDVPRILKTSDVIMMSSKYEGLSLSSIEGMAAGKPFVATDVNGLREVVQGAGVLFELNNSDELAKILMKLNSDKEYYKMISDRCKVRASLYDIQKMIDGYMNLYQKFVKL
;
A
#
# COMPACT_ATOMS: atom_id res chain seq x y z
N ALA A 1 22.37 -9.76 17.97
CA ALA A 1 23.22 -10.85 17.44
C ALA A 1 24.52 -10.31 16.83
N GLY A 2 24.48 -9.28 15.99
CA GLY A 2 25.69 -8.75 15.32
C GLY A 2 26.74 -8.11 16.23
N MET A 3 26.39 -7.65 17.44
CA MET A 3 27.34 -7.08 18.41
C MET A 3 28.23 -8.12 19.08
N LEU A 4 27.78 -9.36 19.15
CA LEU A 4 28.48 -10.46 19.82
C LEU A 4 29.25 -11.34 18.84
N SER A 5 29.07 -11.15 17.54
CA SER A 5 29.86 -11.84 16.54
C SER A 5 31.11 -11.00 16.23
N PHE A 6 32.28 -11.51 16.48
CA PHE A 6 33.56 -10.95 15.97
C PHE A 6 33.64 -11.07 14.43
N CYS A 7 32.50 -11.00 13.74
CA CYS A 7 32.42 -11.17 12.30
C CYS A 7 32.97 -9.93 11.60
N LYS A 8 33.99 -10.13 10.75
CA LYS A 8 34.59 -9.08 9.92
C LYS A 8 33.70 -8.68 8.73
N THR A 9 32.60 -9.40 8.50
CA THR A 9 31.68 -9.15 7.39
C THR A 9 30.96 -7.81 7.59
N PRO A 10 30.94 -6.94 6.58
CA PRO A 10 30.18 -5.69 6.64
C PRO A 10 28.68 -5.94 6.87
N MET A 11 28.10 -5.31 7.86
CA MET A 11 26.66 -5.41 8.15
C MET A 11 25.93 -4.17 7.63
N ILE A 12 24.79 -4.40 7.01
CA ILE A 12 23.86 -3.36 6.56
C ILE A 12 22.55 -3.56 7.32
N TYR A 13 21.98 -2.47 7.84
CA TYR A 13 20.68 -2.48 8.49
C TYR A 13 19.64 -1.86 7.56
N THR A 14 18.47 -2.48 7.44
CA THR A 14 17.34 -1.91 6.70
C THR A 14 16.20 -1.55 7.66
N GLU A 15 15.79 -0.28 7.64
CA GLU A 15 14.67 0.25 8.41
C GLU A 15 13.40 0.23 7.56
N HIS A 16 12.40 -0.54 8.04
CA HIS A 16 11.11 -0.70 7.35
C HIS A 16 9.97 0.11 7.96
N SER A 17 10.21 0.82 9.06
CA SER A 17 9.14 1.47 9.81
C SER A 17 9.44 2.94 10.10
N THR A 18 8.43 3.78 9.94
CA THR A 18 8.46 5.16 10.45
C THR A 18 8.19 5.21 11.96
N GLN A 19 7.60 4.15 12.54
CA GLN A 19 7.28 4.06 13.97
C GLN A 19 7.97 2.84 14.61
N ASN A 20 8.75 3.10 15.66
CA ASN A 20 9.38 2.06 16.46
C ASN A 20 9.24 2.43 17.94
N ARG A 21 8.60 1.55 18.74
CA ARG A 21 8.36 1.77 20.18
C ARG A 21 9.65 2.04 20.97
N ARG A 22 10.79 1.47 20.54
CA ARG A 22 12.10 1.69 21.18
C ARG A 22 12.55 3.16 21.10
N ARG A 23 12.12 3.90 20.08
CA ARG A 23 12.45 5.34 19.88
C ARG A 23 11.85 6.24 20.96
N ASN A 24 10.78 5.80 21.61
CA ASN A 24 10.12 6.54 22.70
C ASN A 24 10.83 6.36 24.05
N ASN A 25 11.72 5.38 24.19
CA ASN A 25 12.52 5.14 25.39
C ASN A 25 13.94 5.71 25.17
N ILE A 26 14.34 6.69 25.99
CA ILE A 26 15.61 7.41 25.82
C ILE A 26 16.83 6.49 25.96
N LEU A 27 16.78 5.52 26.91
CA LEU A 27 17.88 4.57 27.11
C LEU A 27 18.03 3.64 25.89
N LEU A 28 16.93 3.07 25.41
CA LEU A 28 16.93 2.20 24.23
C LEU A 28 17.36 2.96 22.97
N ARG A 29 16.92 4.21 22.83
CA ARG A 29 17.33 5.08 21.72
C ARG A 29 18.83 5.35 21.73
N ASN A 30 19.44 5.60 22.89
CA ASN A 30 20.88 5.82 23.01
C ASN A 30 21.66 4.52 22.69
N ILE A 31 21.19 3.38 23.15
CA ILE A 31 21.79 2.07 22.81
C ILE A 31 21.69 1.84 21.29
N ASP A 32 20.53 2.03 20.71
CA ASP A 32 20.31 1.89 19.25
C ASP A 32 21.23 2.85 18.47
N ASN A 33 21.40 4.09 18.92
CA ASN A 33 22.29 5.05 18.31
C ASN A 33 23.75 4.57 18.28
N ILE A 34 24.25 3.98 19.37
CA ILE A 34 25.59 3.39 19.43
C ILE A 34 25.68 2.20 18.46
N ILE A 35 24.68 1.34 18.44
CA ILE A 35 24.63 0.17 17.54
C ILE A 35 24.65 0.61 16.08
N TYR A 36 23.82 1.58 15.69
CA TYR A 36 23.78 2.08 14.32
C TYR A 36 25.13 2.67 13.89
N ASN A 37 25.78 3.44 14.75
CA ASN A 37 27.06 4.08 14.41
C ASN A 37 28.24 3.11 14.39
N LYS A 38 28.27 2.09 15.28
CA LYS A 38 29.45 1.22 15.46
C LYS A 38 29.36 -0.12 14.77
N CYS A 39 28.14 -0.67 14.61
CA CYS A 39 27.98 -2.06 14.14
C CYS A 39 27.61 -2.14 12.66
N TYR A 40 26.99 -1.10 12.09
CA TYR A 40 26.56 -1.13 10.70
C TYR A 40 27.43 -0.22 9.82
N LYS A 41 27.79 -0.73 8.65
CA LYS A 41 28.50 0.03 7.62
C LYS A 41 27.57 0.98 6.85
N LYS A 42 26.29 0.61 6.78
CA LYS A 42 25.24 1.43 6.15
C LYS A 42 23.90 1.16 6.81
N VAL A 43 23.08 2.20 6.95
CA VAL A 43 21.68 2.11 7.31
C VAL A 43 20.86 2.52 6.10
N VAL A 44 19.98 1.64 5.65
CA VAL A 44 19.10 1.84 4.49
C VAL A 44 17.67 2.02 5.00
N ALA A 45 16.98 3.05 4.56
CA ALA A 45 15.56 3.19 4.79
C ALA A 45 14.78 2.74 3.54
N CYS A 46 13.69 2.01 3.74
CA CYS A 46 12.86 1.48 2.65
C CYS A 46 11.98 2.53 1.95
N ALA A 47 12.04 3.78 2.38
CA ALA A 47 11.35 4.93 1.80
C ALA A 47 12.02 6.24 2.25
N ASP A 48 11.89 7.31 1.45
CA ASP A 48 12.43 8.62 1.77
C ASP A 48 11.88 9.16 3.10
N LYS A 49 10.58 8.98 3.35
CA LYS A 49 9.96 9.38 4.62
C LYS A 49 10.50 8.59 5.83
N ALA A 50 10.79 7.32 5.65
CA ALA A 50 11.42 6.51 6.70
C ALA A 50 12.86 7.00 6.97
N LEU A 51 13.59 7.43 5.93
CA LEU A 51 14.91 8.04 6.05
C LEU A 51 14.86 9.36 6.83
N GLU A 52 13.94 10.27 6.48
CA GLU A 52 13.74 11.54 7.20
C GLU A 52 13.45 11.30 8.68
N THR A 53 12.48 10.42 8.97
CA THR A 53 12.10 10.09 10.35
C THR A 53 13.28 9.47 11.12
N PHE A 54 14.03 8.56 10.48
CA PHE A 54 15.20 7.96 11.09
C PHE A 54 16.27 9.01 11.41
N ASN A 55 16.58 9.92 10.47
CA ASN A 55 17.57 10.97 10.65
C ASN A 55 17.18 11.99 11.74
N GLN A 56 15.88 12.28 11.89
CA GLN A 56 15.38 13.12 13.00
C GLN A 56 15.63 12.48 14.37
N VAL A 57 15.46 11.16 14.47
CA VAL A 57 15.64 10.42 15.73
C VAL A 57 17.12 10.15 16.05
N TYR A 58 17.93 9.88 15.01
CA TYR A 58 19.35 9.51 15.12
C TYR A 58 20.25 10.40 14.27
N PRO A 59 20.33 11.71 14.58
CA PRO A 59 21.05 12.68 13.73
C PRO A 59 22.57 12.48 13.66
N SER A 60 23.13 11.69 14.58
CA SER A 60 24.56 11.33 14.59
C SER A 60 24.92 10.23 13.59
N VAL A 61 23.94 9.46 13.09
CA VAL A 61 24.18 8.40 12.12
C VAL A 61 24.29 9.02 10.73
N LYS A 62 25.50 9.09 10.16
CA LYS A 62 25.77 9.78 8.88
C LYS A 62 25.81 8.86 7.67
N HIS A 63 25.93 7.56 7.86
CA HIS A 63 25.99 6.55 6.79
C HIS A 63 24.58 6.03 6.42
N LEU A 64 23.71 6.96 6.02
CA LEU A 64 22.31 6.72 5.66
C LEU A 64 22.09 6.75 4.15
N CYS A 65 21.12 6.01 3.64
CA CYS A 65 20.54 6.20 2.31
C CYS A 65 19.11 5.64 2.28
N ALA A 66 18.31 6.10 1.30
CA ALA A 66 17.06 5.44 0.97
C ALA A 66 17.26 4.47 -0.20
N ILE A 67 16.65 3.31 -0.13
CA ILE A 67 16.39 2.41 -1.26
C ILE A 67 14.92 2.03 -1.12
N ASN A 68 14.08 2.67 -1.93
CA ASN A 68 12.64 2.47 -1.84
C ASN A 68 12.27 1.03 -2.14
N ASN A 69 11.36 0.46 -1.33
CA ASN A 69 10.81 -0.84 -1.61
C ASN A 69 10.16 -0.87 -2.99
N GLY A 70 10.37 -1.96 -3.71
CA GLY A 70 9.86 -2.15 -5.06
C GLY A 70 8.83 -3.27 -5.16
N VAL A 71 8.03 -3.21 -6.21
CA VAL A 71 7.01 -4.18 -6.59
C VAL A 71 7.33 -4.68 -8.01
N ASN A 72 7.08 -5.96 -8.28
CA ASN A 72 7.13 -6.46 -9.65
C ASN A 72 5.96 -5.86 -10.46
N THR A 73 6.15 -4.63 -10.95
CA THR A 73 5.09 -3.86 -11.63
C THR A 73 4.60 -4.56 -12.88
N LYS A 74 5.47 -5.30 -13.58
CA LYS A 74 5.13 -6.05 -14.78
C LYS A 74 4.10 -7.14 -14.49
N GLN A 75 4.22 -7.86 -13.36
CA GLN A 75 3.28 -8.89 -12.97
C GLN A 75 1.84 -8.37 -12.87
N TYR A 76 1.65 -7.13 -12.41
CA TYR A 76 0.33 -6.49 -12.30
C TYR A 76 -0.14 -5.89 -13.62
N ALA A 77 0.77 -5.30 -14.38
CA ALA A 77 0.46 -4.69 -15.68
C ALA A 77 0.03 -5.73 -16.73
N ASP A 78 0.69 -6.88 -16.78
CA ASP A 78 0.49 -7.93 -17.77
C ASP A 78 -0.53 -8.99 -17.33
N ALA A 79 -1.10 -8.87 -16.12
CA ALA A 79 -2.08 -9.83 -15.61
C ALA A 79 -3.35 -9.85 -16.48
N GLU A 80 -3.82 -11.05 -16.80
CA GLU A 80 -5.07 -11.26 -17.50
C GLU A 80 -6.26 -11.13 -16.54
N PRO A 81 -7.23 -10.23 -16.81
CA PRO A 81 -8.38 -10.05 -15.94
C PRO A 81 -9.30 -11.28 -15.95
N TYR A 82 -10.08 -11.43 -14.91
CA TYR A 82 -11.26 -12.30 -14.93
C TYR A 82 -12.44 -11.60 -15.63
N LYS A 83 -13.43 -12.34 -16.05
CA LYS A 83 -14.80 -11.81 -16.24
C LYS A 83 -15.40 -11.53 -14.87
N LYS A 84 -16.08 -10.39 -14.69
CA LYS A 84 -16.74 -10.03 -13.42
C LYS A 84 -17.78 -11.06 -13.02
N GLN A 85 -18.51 -11.61 -13.98
CA GLN A 85 -19.45 -12.73 -13.77
C GLN A 85 -18.73 -13.96 -13.18
N GLN A 86 -17.55 -14.30 -13.64
CA GLN A 86 -16.78 -15.46 -13.16
C GLN A 86 -16.23 -15.24 -11.75
N LEU A 87 -15.72 -14.02 -11.49
CA LEU A 87 -15.05 -13.70 -10.21
C LEU A 87 -16.02 -13.38 -9.09
N LEU A 88 -17.09 -12.62 -9.39
CA LEU A 88 -17.99 -12.02 -8.41
C LEU A 88 -19.48 -12.38 -8.62
N GLY A 89 -19.84 -13.06 -9.71
CA GLY A 89 -21.22 -13.40 -10.04
C GLY A 89 -22.07 -12.21 -10.48
N ILE A 90 -21.47 -11.13 -10.98
CA ILE A 90 -22.14 -9.87 -11.34
C ILE A 90 -21.99 -9.56 -12.83
N SER A 91 -22.81 -8.62 -13.35
CA SER A 91 -22.72 -8.15 -14.73
C SER A 91 -21.37 -7.47 -15.01
N GLU A 92 -20.89 -7.59 -16.25
CA GLU A 92 -19.66 -6.90 -16.72
C GLU A 92 -19.80 -5.37 -16.66
N ASP A 93 -21.02 -4.83 -16.72
CA ASP A 93 -21.30 -3.38 -16.64
C ASP A 93 -21.22 -2.81 -15.24
N CYS A 94 -21.16 -3.66 -14.20
CA CYS A 94 -21.00 -3.20 -12.83
C CYS A 94 -19.62 -2.55 -12.63
N PHE A 95 -19.58 -1.48 -11.82
CA PHE A 95 -18.35 -0.79 -11.46
C PHE A 95 -17.76 -1.37 -10.17
N VAL A 96 -16.57 -1.96 -10.25
CA VAL A 96 -15.94 -2.70 -9.16
C VAL A 96 -14.80 -1.91 -8.55
N VAL A 97 -14.89 -1.67 -7.23
CA VAL A 97 -13.87 -1.02 -6.42
C VAL A 97 -13.21 -2.07 -5.53
N THR A 98 -11.89 -2.23 -5.61
CA THR A 98 -11.18 -3.28 -4.88
C THR A 98 -10.18 -2.70 -3.87
N MET A 99 -10.19 -3.26 -2.66
CA MET A 99 -9.16 -3.03 -1.65
C MET A 99 -8.47 -4.32 -1.26
N VAL A 100 -7.14 -4.35 -1.37
CA VAL A 100 -6.29 -5.47 -0.94
C VAL A 100 -5.61 -5.10 0.37
N ALA A 101 -6.10 -5.63 1.48
CA ALA A 101 -5.56 -5.39 2.81
C ALA A 101 -6.14 -6.38 3.83
N ARG A 102 -5.37 -6.64 4.91
CA ARG A 102 -5.92 -7.34 6.09
C ARG A 102 -7.03 -6.50 6.72
N PHE A 103 -8.01 -7.14 7.34
CA PHE A 103 -9.09 -6.47 8.07
C PHE A 103 -8.59 -6.06 9.45
N MET A 104 -8.11 -4.83 9.56
CA MET A 104 -7.65 -4.23 10.80
C MET A 104 -8.34 -2.86 10.96
N PHE A 105 -8.59 -2.45 12.19
CA PHE A 105 -9.16 -1.13 12.51
C PHE A 105 -8.50 0.03 11.74
N MET A 106 -7.19 -0.07 11.51
CA MET A 106 -6.42 0.95 10.81
C MET A 106 -6.69 1.01 9.30
N LYS A 107 -7.27 -0.03 8.71
CA LYS A 107 -7.51 -0.12 7.26
C LYS A 107 -8.84 0.49 6.82
N ARG A 108 -9.77 0.72 7.76
CA ARG A 108 -11.00 1.48 7.56
C ARG A 108 -11.85 1.03 6.36
N GLN A 109 -11.98 -0.29 6.18
CA GLN A 109 -12.85 -0.87 5.15
C GLN A 109 -14.32 -0.42 5.33
N ASP A 110 -14.72 -0.09 6.55
CA ASP A 110 -16.03 0.47 6.89
C ASP A 110 -16.35 1.76 6.10
N THR A 111 -15.37 2.63 5.84
CA THR A 111 -15.55 3.83 5.01
C THR A 111 -15.97 3.49 3.58
N ILE A 112 -15.44 2.39 3.01
CA ILE A 112 -15.84 1.92 1.67
C ILE A 112 -17.28 1.41 1.69
N VAL A 113 -17.64 0.61 2.70
CA VAL A 113 -19.02 0.10 2.86
C VAL A 113 -20.01 1.26 3.01
N GLU A 114 -19.66 2.29 3.77
CA GLU A 114 -20.47 3.52 3.90
C GLU A 114 -20.62 4.26 2.56
N ALA A 115 -19.55 4.36 1.76
CA ALA A 115 -19.63 4.94 0.43
C ALA A 115 -20.54 4.14 -0.50
N MET A 116 -20.48 2.78 -0.43
CA MET A 116 -21.36 1.93 -1.23
C MET A 116 -22.85 2.16 -0.94
N SER A 117 -23.24 2.51 0.30
CA SER A 117 -24.65 2.82 0.62
C SER A 117 -25.16 4.11 -0.03
N LYS A 118 -24.27 4.96 -0.54
CA LYS A 118 -24.57 6.23 -1.19
C LYS A 118 -24.46 6.16 -2.72
N LEU A 119 -24.08 5.01 -3.25
CA LEU A 119 -23.83 4.78 -4.67
C LEU A 119 -24.94 3.93 -5.30
N PRO A 120 -25.21 4.05 -6.61
CA PRO A 120 -26.12 3.19 -7.35
C PRO A 120 -25.80 1.69 -7.21
N ASP A 121 -26.78 0.84 -7.44
CA ASP A 121 -26.66 -0.61 -7.29
C ASP A 121 -25.65 -1.27 -8.24
N SER A 122 -25.27 -0.57 -9.31
CA SER A 122 -24.20 -1.00 -10.22
C SER A 122 -22.79 -0.90 -9.63
N PHE A 123 -22.60 -0.26 -8.45
CA PHE A 123 -21.31 -0.18 -7.77
C PHE A 123 -21.15 -1.33 -6.77
N HIS A 124 -20.05 -2.05 -6.87
CA HIS A 124 -19.69 -3.16 -6.01
C HIS A 124 -18.32 -2.94 -5.38
N ALA A 125 -18.16 -3.34 -4.11
CA ALA A 125 -16.87 -3.35 -3.44
C ALA A 125 -16.35 -4.79 -3.29
N CYS A 126 -15.07 -4.98 -3.55
CA CYS A 126 -14.37 -6.26 -3.42
C CYS A 126 -13.22 -6.12 -2.41
N PHE A 127 -13.19 -7.00 -1.42
CA PHE A 127 -12.15 -7.02 -0.39
C PHE A 127 -11.35 -8.31 -0.45
N VAL A 128 -10.01 -8.17 -0.42
CA VAL A 128 -9.05 -9.28 -0.48
C VAL A 128 -8.06 -9.15 0.68
N GLY A 129 -7.74 -10.24 1.37
CA GLY A 129 -6.61 -10.26 2.33
C GLY A 129 -6.98 -10.59 3.78
N SER A 130 -7.96 -11.46 4.01
CA SER A 130 -8.31 -11.95 5.35
C SER A 130 -8.78 -13.40 5.32
N GLU A 131 -8.77 -14.03 6.48
CA GLU A 131 -9.41 -15.32 6.71
C GLU A 131 -10.92 -15.14 6.95
N PRO A 132 -11.75 -16.19 6.67
CA PRO A 132 -13.22 -16.11 6.82
C PRO A 132 -13.71 -15.72 8.22
N ASN A 133 -12.97 -16.09 9.27
CA ASN A 133 -13.33 -15.87 10.68
C ASN A 133 -12.60 -14.69 11.32
N ASP A 134 -11.96 -13.83 10.54
CA ASP A 134 -11.28 -12.63 11.04
C ASP A 134 -12.31 -11.67 11.67
N GLU A 135 -12.04 -11.22 12.90
CA GLU A 135 -12.97 -10.34 13.64
C GLU A 135 -13.21 -9.00 12.92
N GLY A 136 -12.16 -8.45 12.29
CA GLY A 136 -12.27 -7.22 11.51
C GLY A 136 -13.19 -7.40 10.29
N LEU A 137 -13.04 -8.53 9.59
CA LEU A 137 -13.91 -8.89 8.47
C LEU A 137 -15.36 -9.06 8.93
N LEU A 138 -15.61 -9.74 10.05
CA LEU A 138 -16.97 -9.92 10.59
C LEU A 138 -17.63 -8.58 10.93
N LYS A 139 -16.87 -7.62 11.47
CA LYS A 139 -17.37 -6.24 11.73
C LYS A 139 -17.77 -5.53 10.43
N VAL A 140 -16.98 -5.68 9.37
CA VAL A 140 -17.30 -5.08 8.05
C VAL A 140 -18.50 -5.74 7.42
N LYS A 141 -18.66 -7.06 7.53
CA LYS A 141 -19.88 -7.78 7.11
C LYS A 141 -21.13 -7.25 7.83
N LYS A 142 -21.07 -7.13 9.15
CA LYS A 142 -22.16 -6.60 9.95
C LYS A 142 -22.54 -5.18 9.51
N LYS A 143 -21.54 -4.32 9.28
CA LYS A 143 -21.76 -2.95 8.77
C LYS A 143 -22.45 -2.96 7.41
N ALA A 144 -22.07 -3.88 6.51
CA ALA A 144 -22.73 -4.03 5.20
C ALA A 144 -24.18 -4.47 5.30
N GLU A 145 -24.52 -5.29 6.29
CA GLU A 145 -25.91 -5.70 6.59
C GLU A 145 -26.71 -4.54 7.14
N GLU A 146 -26.18 -3.81 8.13
CA GLU A 146 -26.80 -2.63 8.75
C GLU A 146 -27.13 -1.54 7.72
N LEU A 147 -26.29 -1.38 6.70
CA LEU A 147 -26.48 -0.40 5.62
C LEU A 147 -27.24 -0.96 4.39
N ASN A 148 -27.72 -2.20 4.45
CA ASN A 148 -28.45 -2.87 3.36
C ASN A 148 -27.69 -2.98 2.04
N VAL A 149 -26.34 -3.08 2.09
CA VAL A 149 -25.49 -3.18 0.91
C VAL A 149 -24.75 -4.52 0.76
N LYS A 150 -25.07 -5.51 1.60
CA LYS A 150 -24.37 -6.79 1.65
C LYS A 150 -24.26 -7.51 0.29
N ASN A 151 -25.26 -7.38 -0.55
CA ASN A 151 -25.27 -8.02 -1.87
C ASN A 151 -24.30 -7.38 -2.88
N ARG A 152 -23.75 -6.22 -2.54
CA ARG A 152 -22.77 -5.46 -3.35
C ARG A 152 -21.37 -5.47 -2.75
N ILE A 153 -21.17 -6.21 -1.64
CA ILE A 153 -19.88 -6.33 -0.96
C ILE A 153 -19.37 -7.77 -1.10
N HIS A 154 -18.24 -7.93 -1.77
CA HIS A 154 -17.62 -9.22 -2.06
C HIS A 154 -16.37 -9.43 -1.22
N PHE A 155 -16.29 -10.56 -0.53
CA PHE A 155 -15.15 -10.95 0.29
C PHE A 155 -14.45 -12.15 -0.37
N LEU A 156 -13.28 -11.91 -0.98
CA LEU A 156 -12.52 -12.95 -1.68
C LEU A 156 -11.46 -13.62 -0.79
N TYR A 157 -11.41 -13.23 0.49
CA TYR A 157 -10.48 -13.79 1.48
C TYR A 157 -9.01 -13.71 1.07
N LEU A 158 -8.18 -14.67 1.51
CA LEU A 158 -6.78 -14.76 1.07
C LEU A 158 -6.70 -15.33 -0.35
N ARG A 159 -5.97 -14.63 -1.22
CA ARG A 159 -5.81 -14.97 -2.63
C ARG A 159 -4.34 -14.85 -3.04
N SER A 160 -3.89 -15.75 -3.90
CA SER A 160 -2.56 -15.69 -4.54
C SER A 160 -2.58 -15.02 -5.91
N ASP A 161 -3.75 -14.88 -6.52
CA ASP A 161 -4.00 -14.33 -7.87
C ASP A 161 -4.41 -12.85 -7.83
N VAL A 162 -3.93 -12.11 -6.82
CA VAL A 162 -4.19 -10.68 -6.62
C VAL A 162 -3.98 -9.84 -7.89
N PRO A 163 -2.92 -10.04 -8.70
CA PRO A 163 -2.74 -9.28 -9.93
C PRO A 163 -3.94 -9.35 -10.88
N ARG A 164 -4.53 -10.54 -11.05
CA ARG A 164 -5.71 -10.75 -11.90
C ARG A 164 -6.97 -10.08 -11.34
N ILE A 165 -7.14 -10.14 -10.00
CA ILE A 165 -8.25 -9.49 -9.31
C ILE A 165 -8.17 -7.97 -9.49
N LEU A 166 -7.00 -7.38 -9.27
CA LEU A 166 -6.78 -5.94 -9.46
C LEU A 166 -6.99 -5.53 -10.92
N LYS A 167 -6.60 -6.36 -11.86
CA LYS A 167 -6.82 -6.11 -13.29
C LYS A 167 -8.32 -6.15 -13.67
N THR A 168 -9.12 -6.97 -12.98
CA THR A 168 -10.57 -7.06 -13.16
C THR A 168 -11.31 -5.83 -12.61
N SER A 169 -10.73 -5.18 -11.62
CA SER A 169 -11.33 -4.02 -10.94
C SER A 169 -11.38 -2.78 -11.84
N ASP A 170 -12.33 -1.89 -11.60
CA ASP A 170 -12.38 -0.58 -12.27
C ASP A 170 -11.60 0.47 -11.47
N VAL A 171 -11.63 0.42 -10.15
CA VAL A 171 -10.85 1.28 -9.25
C VAL A 171 -10.20 0.42 -8.16
N ILE A 172 -8.98 0.77 -7.80
CA ILE A 172 -8.29 0.17 -6.66
C ILE A 172 -8.11 1.24 -5.60
N MET A 173 -8.25 0.87 -4.34
CA MET A 173 -8.21 1.88 -3.29
C MET A 173 -7.63 1.41 -1.97
N MET A 174 -7.29 2.40 -1.12
CA MET A 174 -6.87 2.20 0.26
C MET A 174 -7.51 3.27 1.16
N SER A 175 -8.28 2.84 2.16
CA SER A 175 -8.98 3.73 3.12
C SER A 175 -8.27 3.86 4.46
N SER A 176 -7.01 3.48 4.54
CA SER A 176 -6.23 3.37 5.80
C SER A 176 -6.10 4.71 6.53
N LYS A 177 -6.09 4.64 7.87
CA LYS A 177 -5.82 5.78 8.75
C LYS A 177 -4.36 6.22 8.72
N TYR A 178 -3.44 5.31 8.49
CA TYR A 178 -2.01 5.55 8.25
C TYR A 178 -1.37 4.35 7.55
N GLU A 179 -0.30 4.60 6.83
CA GLU A 179 0.57 3.59 6.22
C GLU A 179 2.04 3.96 6.41
N GLY A 180 2.92 2.97 6.21
CA GLY A 180 4.32 3.24 5.90
C GLY A 180 4.48 3.53 4.41
N LEU A 181 5.33 2.81 3.69
CA LEU A 181 5.24 2.72 2.24
C LEU A 181 4.23 1.63 1.88
N SER A 182 3.09 2.01 1.34
CA SER A 182 2.03 1.05 0.99
C SER A 182 2.36 0.33 -0.32
N LEU A 183 2.89 -0.90 -0.22
CA LEU A 183 3.15 -1.73 -1.41
C LEU A 183 1.86 -2.03 -2.17
N SER A 184 0.74 -2.27 -1.46
CA SER A 184 -0.56 -2.49 -2.11
C SER A 184 -1.02 -1.29 -2.94
N SER A 185 -0.60 -0.06 -2.59
CA SER A 185 -0.89 1.13 -3.43
C SER A 185 -0.09 1.09 -4.73
N ILE A 186 1.17 0.66 -4.67
CA ILE A 186 2.02 0.53 -5.85
C ILE A 186 1.52 -0.60 -6.75
N GLU A 187 1.15 -1.74 -6.16
CA GLU A 187 0.54 -2.88 -6.85
C GLU A 187 -0.74 -2.49 -7.58
N GLY A 188 -1.62 -1.75 -6.88
CA GLY A 188 -2.86 -1.25 -7.45
C GLY A 188 -2.64 -0.30 -8.62
N MET A 189 -1.72 0.65 -8.50
CA MET A 189 -1.38 1.56 -9.60
C MET A 189 -0.72 0.83 -10.77
N ALA A 190 0.10 -0.21 -10.49
CA ALA A 190 0.75 -1.03 -11.51
C ALA A 190 -0.25 -1.84 -12.35
N ALA A 191 -1.41 -2.20 -11.79
CA ALA A 191 -2.51 -2.83 -12.54
C ALA A 191 -3.09 -1.91 -13.63
N GLY A 192 -2.70 -0.62 -13.63
CA GLY A 192 -3.11 0.34 -14.63
C GLY A 192 -4.55 0.84 -14.47
N LYS A 193 -5.05 0.86 -13.27
CA LYS A 193 -6.37 1.38 -12.89
C LYS A 193 -6.22 2.66 -12.08
N PRO A 194 -7.23 3.54 -12.02
CA PRO A 194 -7.23 4.64 -11.06
C PRO A 194 -7.05 4.12 -9.64
N PHE A 195 -6.21 4.79 -8.87
CA PHE A 195 -6.00 4.50 -7.46
C PHE A 195 -6.56 5.63 -6.61
N VAL A 196 -7.42 5.28 -5.65
CA VAL A 196 -8.05 6.23 -4.71
C VAL A 196 -7.56 5.92 -3.30
N ALA A 197 -7.13 6.92 -2.54
CA ALA A 197 -6.63 6.70 -1.18
C ALA A 197 -7.03 7.80 -0.22
N THR A 198 -7.08 7.46 1.08
CA THR A 198 -7.16 8.48 2.13
C THR A 198 -5.93 9.39 2.12
N ASP A 199 -6.14 10.67 2.35
CA ASP A 199 -5.08 11.68 2.42
C ASP A 199 -4.37 11.64 3.78
N VAL A 200 -3.53 10.62 3.95
CA VAL A 200 -2.75 10.38 5.16
C VAL A 200 -1.29 10.08 4.82
N ASN A 201 -0.41 10.22 5.82
CA ASN A 201 1.01 9.90 5.65
C ASN A 201 1.20 8.45 5.18
N GLY A 202 2.15 8.24 4.27
CA GLY A 202 2.45 6.95 3.64
C GLY A 202 1.61 6.65 2.41
N LEU A 203 0.36 7.17 2.34
CA LEU A 203 -0.46 7.12 1.12
C LEU A 203 -0.27 8.39 0.29
N ARG A 204 -0.26 9.56 0.94
CA ARG A 204 -0.06 10.84 0.25
C ARG A 204 1.21 10.84 -0.59
N GLU A 205 2.33 10.39 -0.04
CA GLU A 205 3.63 10.41 -0.72
C GLU A 205 3.64 9.57 -2.00
N VAL A 206 2.87 8.47 -2.00
CA VAL A 206 2.79 7.57 -3.16
C VAL A 206 1.73 8.03 -4.15
N VAL A 207 0.60 8.55 -3.68
CA VAL A 207 -0.61 8.74 -4.49
C VAL A 207 -0.76 10.18 -5.01
N GLN A 208 -0.29 11.19 -4.26
CA GLN A 208 -0.44 12.60 -4.63
C GLN A 208 0.13 12.91 -6.02
N GLY A 209 -0.70 13.52 -6.87
CA GLY A 209 -0.34 13.87 -8.25
C GLY A 209 -0.41 12.70 -9.25
N ALA A 210 -0.72 11.48 -8.79
CA ALA A 210 -0.92 10.32 -9.65
C ALA A 210 -2.35 9.77 -9.54
N GLY A 211 -2.76 9.35 -8.35
CA GLY A 211 -4.12 8.93 -8.04
C GLY A 211 -4.97 10.07 -7.47
N VAL A 212 -6.05 9.70 -6.80
CA VAL A 212 -6.99 10.64 -6.16
C VAL A 212 -6.94 10.44 -4.64
N LEU A 213 -6.83 11.54 -3.90
CA LEU A 213 -6.86 11.53 -2.45
C LEU A 213 -8.22 12.01 -1.94
N PHE A 214 -8.67 11.47 -0.82
CA PHE A 214 -9.88 11.91 -0.12
C PHE A 214 -9.63 11.97 1.40
N GLU A 215 -10.43 12.75 2.10
CA GLU A 215 -10.31 12.94 3.54
C GLU A 215 -10.63 11.65 4.31
N LEU A 216 -9.86 11.37 5.36
CA LEU A 216 -10.06 10.19 6.22
C LEU A 216 -11.48 10.14 6.78
N ASN A 217 -12.15 9.00 6.64
CA ASN A 217 -13.53 8.72 7.05
C ASN A 217 -14.60 9.51 6.28
N ASN A 218 -14.27 10.20 5.20
CA ASN A 218 -15.21 10.94 4.40
C ASN A 218 -15.80 10.06 3.28
N SER A 219 -16.82 9.27 3.64
CA SER A 219 -17.50 8.38 2.69
C SER A 219 -18.33 9.13 1.64
N ASP A 220 -18.73 10.39 1.91
CA ASP A 220 -19.44 11.24 0.93
C ASP A 220 -18.49 11.71 -0.19
N GLU A 221 -17.31 12.17 0.18
CA GLU A 221 -16.28 12.53 -0.79
C GLU A 221 -15.85 11.32 -1.63
N LEU A 222 -15.63 10.16 -0.97
CA LEU A 222 -15.31 8.94 -1.66
C LEU A 222 -16.39 8.56 -2.69
N ALA A 223 -17.67 8.61 -2.33
CA ALA A 223 -18.76 8.32 -3.26
C ALA A 223 -18.75 9.27 -4.47
N LYS A 224 -18.53 10.57 -4.25
CA LYS A 224 -18.43 11.57 -5.35
C LYS A 224 -17.25 11.27 -6.29
N ILE A 225 -16.09 10.89 -5.74
CA ILE A 225 -14.91 10.51 -6.53
C ILE A 225 -15.20 9.29 -7.39
N LEU A 226 -15.82 8.25 -6.82
CA LEU A 226 -16.16 7.02 -7.54
C LEU A 226 -17.19 7.28 -8.63
N MET A 227 -18.20 8.09 -8.37
CA MET A 227 -19.18 8.54 -9.39
C MET A 227 -18.48 9.25 -10.54
N LYS A 228 -17.56 10.17 -10.25
CA LYS A 228 -16.81 10.90 -11.28
C LYS A 228 -15.95 9.95 -12.11
N LEU A 229 -15.24 9.02 -11.49
CA LEU A 229 -14.42 8.04 -12.21
C LEU A 229 -15.24 7.10 -13.10
N ASN A 230 -16.50 6.81 -12.72
CA ASN A 230 -17.40 6.00 -13.54
C ASN A 230 -17.99 6.80 -14.72
N SER A 231 -18.35 8.06 -14.52
CA SER A 231 -19.07 8.87 -15.52
C SER A 231 -18.15 9.60 -16.51
N ASP A 232 -16.93 9.97 -16.10
CA ASP A 232 -15.97 10.76 -16.89
C ASP A 232 -14.81 9.86 -17.38
N LYS A 233 -14.93 9.36 -18.60
CA LYS A 233 -13.95 8.46 -19.21
C LYS A 233 -12.57 9.10 -19.43
N GLU A 234 -12.54 10.40 -19.73
CA GLU A 234 -11.30 11.13 -19.95
C GLU A 234 -10.55 11.30 -18.62
N TYR A 235 -11.29 11.69 -17.58
CA TYR A 235 -10.74 11.77 -16.22
C TYR A 235 -10.22 10.41 -15.74
N TYR A 236 -11.01 9.35 -15.93
CA TYR A 236 -10.60 7.98 -15.61
C TYR A 236 -9.28 7.60 -16.29
N LYS A 237 -9.20 7.83 -17.62
CA LYS A 237 -8.00 7.52 -18.39
C LYS A 237 -6.80 8.32 -17.91
N MET A 238 -6.98 9.62 -17.67
CA MET A 238 -5.93 10.50 -17.19
C MET A 238 -5.35 10.01 -15.84
N ILE A 239 -6.20 9.66 -14.87
CA ILE A 239 -5.76 9.14 -13.56
C ILE A 239 -5.09 7.78 -13.71
N SER A 240 -5.65 6.88 -14.52
CA SER A 240 -5.07 5.57 -14.81
C SER A 240 -3.63 5.68 -15.38
N ASP A 241 -3.43 6.56 -16.36
CA ASP A 241 -2.11 6.75 -16.99
C ASP A 241 -1.10 7.36 -16.00
N ARG A 242 -1.52 8.31 -15.17
CA ARG A 242 -0.67 8.86 -14.08
C ARG A 242 -0.29 7.79 -13.05
N CYS A 243 -1.22 6.92 -12.69
CA CYS A 243 -0.97 5.79 -11.78
C CYS A 243 0.09 4.84 -12.33
N LYS A 244 0.02 4.47 -13.62
CA LYS A 244 1.04 3.63 -14.27
C LYS A 244 2.43 4.26 -14.22
N VAL A 245 2.53 5.56 -14.55
CA VAL A 245 3.79 6.29 -14.50
C VAL A 245 4.34 6.31 -13.06
N ARG A 246 3.48 6.55 -12.06
CA ARG A 246 3.89 6.54 -10.66
C ARG A 246 4.40 5.16 -10.23
N ALA A 247 3.68 4.08 -10.56
CA ALA A 247 4.07 2.71 -10.21
C ALA A 247 5.45 2.34 -10.78
N SER A 248 5.78 2.78 -12.00
CA SER A 248 7.08 2.50 -12.61
C SER A 248 8.28 3.08 -11.85
N LEU A 249 8.06 4.09 -10.98
CA LEU A 249 9.11 4.62 -10.12
C LEU A 249 9.50 3.65 -8.99
N TYR A 250 8.60 2.72 -8.65
CA TYR A 250 8.76 1.73 -7.59
C TYR A 250 8.89 0.30 -8.15
N ASP A 251 9.40 0.16 -9.38
CA ASP A 251 9.67 -1.16 -9.93
C ASP A 251 10.75 -1.89 -9.12
N ILE A 252 10.55 -3.19 -8.92
CA ILE A 252 11.44 -4.03 -8.09
C ILE A 252 12.87 -4.03 -8.62
N GLN A 253 13.08 -3.87 -9.94
CA GLN A 253 14.42 -3.83 -10.51
C GLN A 253 15.22 -2.64 -9.98
N LYS A 254 14.58 -1.47 -9.79
CA LYS A 254 15.23 -0.29 -9.21
C LYS A 254 15.70 -0.54 -7.77
N MET A 255 14.87 -1.25 -6.99
CA MET A 255 15.26 -1.68 -5.63
C MET A 255 16.44 -2.64 -5.67
N ILE A 256 16.39 -3.66 -6.53
CA ILE A 256 17.48 -4.64 -6.70
C ILE A 256 18.77 -3.94 -7.10
N ASP A 257 18.74 -3.08 -8.11
CA ASP A 257 19.93 -2.34 -8.59
C ASP A 257 20.49 -1.45 -7.48
N GLY A 258 19.63 -0.81 -6.69
CA GLY A 258 20.02 -0.01 -5.54
C GLY A 258 20.79 -0.84 -4.49
N TYR A 259 20.29 -2.00 -4.13
CA TYR A 259 20.96 -2.90 -3.19
C TYR A 259 22.23 -3.53 -3.79
N MET A 260 22.21 -3.95 -5.05
CA MET A 260 23.40 -4.49 -5.73
C MET A 260 24.54 -3.46 -5.75
N ASN A 261 24.24 -2.22 -6.16
CA ASN A 261 25.20 -1.12 -6.14
C ASN A 261 25.73 -0.82 -4.72
N LEU A 262 24.88 -0.98 -3.71
CA LEU A 262 25.29 -0.79 -2.32
C LEU A 262 26.23 -1.91 -1.87
N TYR A 263 25.89 -3.19 -2.14
CA TYR A 263 26.69 -4.33 -1.72
C TYR A 263 28.05 -4.35 -2.40
N GLN A 264 28.15 -4.03 -3.69
CA GLN A 264 29.42 -3.95 -4.43
C GLN A 264 30.43 -2.97 -3.80
N LYS A 265 29.97 -1.94 -3.09
CA LYS A 265 30.85 -1.00 -2.36
C LYS A 265 31.53 -1.61 -1.15
N PHE A 266 30.99 -2.70 -0.60
CA PHE A 266 31.47 -3.33 0.62
C PHE A 266 32.08 -4.71 0.39
N VAL A 267 31.78 -5.35 -0.72
CA VAL A 267 32.41 -6.59 -1.16
C VAL A 267 33.50 -6.22 -2.15
N LYS A 268 34.77 -6.30 -1.73
CA LYS A 268 35.87 -6.28 -2.70
C LYS A 268 35.80 -7.62 -3.45
N LEU A 269 35.23 -7.58 -4.65
CA LEU A 269 35.36 -8.65 -5.63
C LEU A 269 36.77 -8.68 -6.18
#